data_c572a37de689e2d7d4caaf9801e79d7d
#
_entry.id   c572a37de689e2d7d4caaf9801e79d7d
#
_cell.length_a   1.000
_cell.length_b   1.000
_cell.length_c   1.000
_cell.angle_alpha   90.00
_cell.angle_beta   90.00
_cell.angle_gamma   90.00
#
_symmetry.space_group_name_H-M   'P 1'
#
loop_
_entity.id
_entity.type
_entity.pdbx_description
1 polymer ?
#
loop_
_entity_poly.entity_id
_entity_poly.type
_entity_poly.pdbx_seq_one_letter_code
_entity_poly.pdbx_strand_id
1 'polypeptide(L)' 'MSTTTWQVNGMTCGHCASAVTSELKEIDGVSDVSVDLVPGGTSTVTVTSDADLTEEQVDAALDEAGAYTRA' A
#
# COMPACT_ATOMS: atom_id res chain seq x y z
N MET A 1 -10.12 15.17 -1.43
CA MET A 1 -8.95 14.32 -1.18
C MET A 1 -9.13 13.58 0.13
N SER A 2 -8.89 12.30 0.10
CA SER A 2 -9.02 11.44 1.29
C SER A 2 -7.70 10.76 1.59
N THR A 3 -7.38 10.63 2.86
CA THR A 3 -6.19 9.91 3.30
C THR A 3 -6.63 8.65 4.04
N THR A 4 -6.17 7.50 3.57
CA THR A 4 -6.46 6.22 4.20
C THR A 4 -5.16 5.56 4.64
N THR A 5 -5.20 4.86 5.75
CA THR A 5 -4.05 4.16 6.30
C THR A 5 -4.32 2.67 6.34
N TRP A 6 -3.36 1.89 5.85
CA TRP A 6 -3.46 0.45 5.74
C TRP A 6 -2.29 -0.22 6.42
N GLN A 7 -2.55 -1.30 7.11
CA GLN A 7 -1.50 -2.10 7.74
C GLN A 7 -1.19 -3.28 6.83
N VAL A 8 0.08 -3.48 6.52
CA VAL A 8 0.52 -4.51 5.56
C VAL A 8 1.61 -5.37 6.18
N ASN A 9 1.45 -6.67 6.06
CA ASN A 9 2.43 -7.65 6.50
C ASN A 9 3.24 -8.18 5.31
N GLY A 10 4.44 -8.66 5.57
CA GLY A 10 5.28 -9.32 4.57
C GLY A 10 6.34 -8.44 3.93
N MET A 11 6.33 -7.14 4.21
CA MET A 11 7.37 -6.24 3.71
C MET A 11 8.62 -6.35 4.58
N THR A 12 9.76 -6.64 3.95
CA THR A 12 11.01 -6.87 4.67
C THR A 12 12.14 -5.93 4.26
N CYS A 13 11.98 -5.21 3.16
CA CYS A 13 13.03 -4.30 2.67
C CYS A 13 12.43 -3.17 1.82
N GLY A 14 13.28 -2.20 1.45
CA GLY A 14 12.87 -1.06 0.67
C GLY A 14 12.30 -1.40 -0.71
N HIS A 15 12.74 -2.50 -1.30
CA HIS A 15 12.19 -2.96 -2.59
C HIS A 15 10.72 -3.35 -2.45
N CYS A 16 10.35 -3.96 -1.34
CA CYS A 16 8.96 -4.32 -1.05
C CYS A 16 8.10 -3.06 -0.94
N ALA A 17 8.57 -2.08 -0.17
CA ALA A 17 7.86 -0.80 -0.02
C ALA A 17 7.71 -0.09 -1.37
N SER A 18 8.75 -0.10 -2.20
CA SER A 18 8.74 0.51 -3.52
C SER A 18 7.74 -0.16 -4.45
N ALA A 19 7.68 -1.49 -4.44
CA ALA A 19 6.73 -2.25 -5.25
C ALA A 19 5.29 -1.95 -4.86
N VAL A 20 4.99 -1.94 -3.57
CA VAL A 20 3.66 -1.61 -3.06
C VAL A 20 3.28 -0.18 -3.43
N THR A 21 4.21 0.76 -3.28
CA THR A 21 3.98 2.16 -3.65
C THR A 21 3.62 2.29 -5.13
N SER A 22 4.40 1.63 -6.00
CA SER A 22 4.15 1.69 -7.45
C SER A 22 2.79 1.14 -7.81
N GLU A 23 2.42 0.00 -7.25
CA GLU A 23 1.13 -0.62 -7.56
C GLU A 23 -0.05 0.22 -7.06
N LEU A 24 0.06 0.79 -5.87
CA LEU A 24 -1.00 1.64 -5.33
C LEU A 24 -1.15 2.93 -6.15
N LYS A 25 -0.04 3.49 -6.64
CA LYS A 25 -0.09 4.70 -7.47
C LYS A 25 -0.74 4.47 -8.84
N GLU A 26 -0.81 3.23 -9.29
CA GLU A 26 -1.49 2.89 -10.55
C GLU A 26 -3.01 2.90 -10.42
N ILE A 27 -3.54 2.92 -9.21
CA ILE A 27 -4.98 3.00 -8.98
C ILE A 27 -5.46 4.41 -9.34
N ASP A 28 -6.52 4.50 -10.16
CA ASP A 28 -7.09 5.78 -10.55
C ASP A 28 -7.54 6.58 -9.33
N GLY A 29 -7.20 7.84 -9.32
CA GLY A 29 -7.57 8.74 -8.22
C GLY A 29 -6.53 8.82 -7.11
N VAL A 30 -5.53 7.95 -7.09
CA VAL A 30 -4.45 8.02 -6.10
C VAL A 30 -3.45 9.10 -6.48
N SER A 31 -3.24 10.05 -5.57
CA SER A 31 -2.32 11.17 -5.80
C SER A 31 -0.98 10.98 -5.09
N ASP A 32 -0.97 10.27 -3.97
CA ASP A 32 0.28 10.05 -3.23
C ASP A 32 0.19 8.77 -2.40
N VAL A 33 1.34 8.13 -2.18
CA VAL A 33 1.45 6.94 -1.35
C VAL A 33 2.72 7.06 -0.52
N SER A 34 2.61 6.83 0.78
CA SER A 34 3.74 6.85 1.70
C SER A 34 3.75 5.53 2.48
N VAL A 35 4.93 4.92 2.59
CA VAL A 35 5.09 3.66 3.32
C VAL A 35 6.07 3.86 4.48
N ASP A 36 5.62 3.52 5.67
CA ASP A 36 6.46 3.46 6.85
C ASP A 36 6.85 2.00 7.06
N LEU A 37 8.01 1.63 6.54
CA LEU A 37 8.47 0.23 6.52
C LEU A 37 8.93 -0.22 7.90
N VAL A 38 8.37 -1.32 8.36
CA VAL A 38 8.80 -2.01 9.58
C VAL A 38 9.23 -3.41 9.19
N PRO A 39 10.53 -3.64 8.95
CA PRO A 39 11.03 -4.95 8.53
C PRO A 39 10.69 -6.04 9.55
N GLY A 40 10.07 -7.11 9.07
CA GLY A 40 9.67 -8.22 9.93
C GLY A 40 8.44 -7.97 10.79
N GLY A 41 7.85 -6.78 10.69
CA GLY A 41 6.65 -6.40 11.44
C GLY A 41 5.55 -5.95 10.49
N THR A 42 4.58 -5.23 11.05
CA THR A 42 3.48 -4.66 10.27
C THR A 42 3.86 -3.25 9.82
N SER A 43 3.94 -3.06 8.52
CA SER A 43 4.25 -1.75 7.93
C SER A 43 2.98 -0.94 7.74
N THR A 44 3.09 0.38 7.79
CA THR A 44 1.97 1.29 7.64
C THR A 44 2.04 1.95 6.26
N VAL A 45 0.97 1.83 5.49
CA VAL A 45 0.85 2.45 4.17
C VAL A 45 -0.21 3.53 4.25
N THR A 46 0.17 4.76 3.91
CA THR A 46 -0.74 5.91 3.88
C THR A 46 -0.98 6.31 2.43
N VAL A 47 -2.24 6.33 2.03
CA VAL A 47 -2.62 6.64 0.64
C VAL A 47 -3.50 7.89 0.63
N THR A 48 -3.12 8.86 -0.20
CA THR A 48 -3.93 10.04 -0.47
C THR A 48 -4.57 9.88 -1.84
N SER A 49 -5.89 9.97 -1.89
CA SER A 49 -6.65 9.75 -3.11
C SER A 49 -7.86 10.68 -3.19
N ASP A 50 -8.44 10.80 -4.40
CA ASP A 50 -9.64 11.62 -4.60
C ASP A 50 -10.85 11.06 -3.88
N ALA A 51 -10.91 9.73 -3.76
CA ALA A 51 -11.95 9.02 -3.03
C ALA A 51 -11.30 7.91 -2.21
N ASP A 52 -11.96 7.45 -1.17
CA ASP A 52 -11.44 6.38 -0.34
C ASP A 52 -11.25 5.09 -1.17
N LEU A 53 -10.12 4.45 -0.97
CA LEU A 53 -9.85 3.15 -1.60
C LEU A 53 -10.68 2.07 -0.91
N THR A 54 -11.09 1.08 -1.70
CA THR A 54 -11.73 -0.12 -1.14
C THR A 54 -10.67 -1.13 -0.73
N GLU A 55 -11.05 -2.03 0.17
CA GLU A 55 -10.17 -3.12 0.56
C GLU A 55 -9.76 -3.98 -0.64
N GLU A 56 -10.68 -4.19 -1.57
CA GLU A 56 -10.40 -4.96 -2.79
C GLU A 56 -9.33 -4.30 -3.65
N GLN A 57 -9.35 -2.99 -3.77
CA GLN A 57 -8.35 -2.25 -4.54
C GLN A 57 -6.97 -2.40 -3.91
N VAL A 58 -6.89 -2.28 -2.58
CA VAL A 58 -5.63 -2.41 -1.86
C VAL A 58 -5.13 -3.85 -1.94
N ASP A 59 -5.99 -4.83 -1.71
CA ASP A 59 -5.61 -6.24 -1.77
C ASP A 59 -5.11 -6.63 -3.16
N ALA A 60 -5.76 -6.14 -4.22
CA ALA A 60 -5.33 -6.40 -5.59
C ALA A 60 -3.95 -5.79 -5.86
N ALA A 61 -3.70 -4.57 -5.39
CA ALA A 61 -2.40 -3.92 -5.55
C ALA A 61 -1.29 -4.67 -4.79
N LEU A 62 -1.59 -5.14 -3.58
CA LEU A 62 -0.65 -5.91 -2.79
C LEU A 62 -0.31 -7.24 -3.45
N ASP A 63 -1.29 -7.90 -4.05
CA ASP A 63 -1.09 -9.15 -4.77
C ASP A 63 -0.22 -8.95 -6.01
N GLU A 64 -0.44 -7.87 -6.75
CA GLU A 64 0.38 -7.52 -7.92
C GLU A 64 1.81 -7.13 -7.54
N ALA A 65 1.99 -6.51 -6.39
CA ALA A 65 3.32 -6.12 -5.91
C ALA A 65 4.13 -7.32 -5.41
N GLY A 66 3.45 -8.37 -4.94
CA GLY A 66 4.08 -9.56 -4.38
C GLY A 66 3.08 -10.34 -3.55
N ALA A 67 3.57 -11.11 -2.60
CA ALA A 67 2.73 -11.94 -1.71
C ALA A 67 2.44 -11.24 -0.38
N TYR A 68 2.13 -9.96 -0.43
CA TYR A 68 1.85 -9.17 0.77
C TYR A 68 0.40 -9.30 1.17
N THR A 69 0.14 -9.20 2.46
CA THR A 69 -1.21 -9.31 2.99
C THR A 69 -1.52 -8.09 3.86
N ARG A 70 -2.77 -7.67 3.81
CA ARG A 70 -3.26 -6.62 4.69
C ARG A 70 -3.47 -7.20 6.10
N ALA A 71 -3.01 -6.48 7.09
CA ALA A 71 -3.18 -6.91 8.48
C ALA A 71 -4.60 -6.65 8.98
#